data_d13839b0f1077818a0a18ffeb702a76a
#
_entry.id   d13839b0f1077818a0a18ffeb702a76a
#
_cell.length_a   1.000
_cell.length_b   1.000
_cell.length_c   1.000
_cell.angle_alpha   90.00
_cell.angle_beta   90.00
_cell.angle_gamma   90.00
#
_symmetry.space_group_name_H-M   'P 1'
#
loop_
_entity.id
_entity.type
_entity.pdbx_description
1 polymer ?
#
loop_
_entity_poly.entity_id
_entity_poly.type
_entity_poly.pdbx_seq_one_letter_code
_entity_poly.pdbx_strand_id
1 'polypeptide(L)'
;MKERRGKTAAVKQALEHINATLGTDLVLMTDADALFESDTIANLLKWFSDPSIGCVGATPKRIGQRVEEEGHRSMFSMVRNLESKMDSTPFLEGSCMVWRAEAMDSSALHVTSNADDAQIATNVRIHGLRVIQDSSVYFIDHAPHERKEHSRQKVRRAQGLQRHLLRQKKHWFNRRHGRFAPILRQEAALHILTPLMLVGALIAMLARWASIGFAEIDFTNATLTTLHVGLFTAEMVLLASWFTVRYGLRIPLLNQVGTVIDGNLQLIRALWKSARGSSLHMWDQHQDGRN
;
A
#
# COMPACT_ATOMS: atom_id res chain seq x y z
N MET A 1 -9.33 -19.14 -18.93
CA MET A 1 -7.95 -19.05 -19.45
C MET A 1 -7.34 -20.43 -19.49
N LYS A 2 -6.75 -20.85 -20.61
CA LYS A 2 -6.05 -22.16 -20.72
C LYS A 2 -4.70 -22.18 -19.96
N GLU A 3 -4.12 -21.01 -19.69
CA GLU A 3 -2.84 -20.87 -18.98
C GLU A 3 -2.97 -19.82 -17.86
N ARG A 4 -2.24 -20.06 -16.77
CA ARG A 4 -2.19 -19.13 -15.63
C ARG A 4 -1.29 -17.94 -15.97
N ARG A 5 -1.87 -16.72 -16.09
CA ARG A 5 -1.17 -15.48 -16.46
C ARG A 5 -1.18 -14.39 -15.36
N GLY A 6 -1.72 -14.70 -14.18
CA GLY A 6 -1.85 -13.80 -13.03
C GLY A 6 -3.19 -13.04 -13.00
N LYS A 7 -3.49 -12.42 -11.82
CA LYS A 7 -4.76 -11.73 -11.55
C LYS A 7 -5.01 -10.59 -12.53
N THR A 8 -4.03 -9.71 -12.74
CA THR A 8 -4.19 -8.54 -13.62
C THR A 8 -4.50 -8.93 -15.07
N ALA A 9 -3.92 -10.04 -15.56
CA ALA A 9 -4.26 -10.54 -16.90
C ALA A 9 -5.69 -11.04 -16.99
N ALA A 10 -6.20 -11.70 -15.91
CA ALA A 10 -7.59 -12.12 -15.84
C ALA A 10 -8.55 -10.93 -15.79
N VAL A 11 -8.24 -9.92 -14.97
CA VAL A 11 -9.03 -8.67 -14.88
C VAL A 11 -9.06 -7.98 -16.25
N LYS A 12 -7.91 -7.83 -16.92
CA LYS A 12 -7.87 -7.23 -18.26
C LYS A 12 -8.76 -7.96 -19.26
N GLN A 13 -8.65 -9.28 -19.33
CA GLN A 13 -9.49 -10.10 -20.24
C GLN A 13 -10.97 -9.99 -19.90
N ALA A 14 -11.34 -9.96 -18.62
CA ALA A 14 -12.73 -9.75 -18.20
C ALA A 14 -13.26 -8.40 -18.62
N LEU A 15 -12.47 -7.31 -18.44
CA LEU A 15 -12.85 -5.96 -18.86
C LEU A 15 -13.01 -5.83 -20.38
N GLU A 16 -12.09 -6.43 -21.15
CA GLU A 16 -12.20 -6.47 -22.62
C GLU A 16 -13.48 -7.17 -23.05
N HIS A 17 -13.85 -8.27 -22.39
CA HIS A 17 -15.10 -8.98 -22.66
C HIS A 17 -16.34 -8.16 -22.27
N ILE A 18 -16.35 -7.54 -21.08
CA ILE A 18 -17.44 -6.69 -20.60
C ILE A 18 -17.67 -5.54 -21.59
N ASN A 19 -16.62 -4.83 -22.00
CA ASN A 19 -16.71 -3.70 -22.91
C ASN A 19 -17.20 -4.11 -24.30
N ALA A 20 -16.88 -5.33 -24.76
CA ALA A 20 -17.28 -5.79 -26.08
C ALA A 20 -18.72 -6.35 -26.15
N THR A 21 -19.26 -6.86 -25.02
CA THR A 21 -20.47 -7.69 -25.05
C THR A 21 -21.61 -7.23 -24.17
N LEU A 22 -21.36 -6.53 -23.07
CA LEU A 22 -22.38 -6.35 -22.02
C LEU A 22 -22.97 -4.94 -21.93
N GLY A 23 -22.36 -3.90 -22.52
CA GLY A 23 -22.84 -2.52 -22.42
C GLY A 23 -23.10 -2.07 -20.97
N THR A 24 -22.15 -2.37 -20.08
CA THR A 24 -22.30 -2.23 -18.63
C THR A 24 -21.92 -0.81 -18.19
N ASP A 25 -22.71 -0.19 -17.31
CA ASP A 25 -22.42 1.14 -16.76
C ASP A 25 -21.36 1.10 -15.65
N LEU A 26 -21.46 0.10 -14.76
CA LEU A 26 -20.62 -0.05 -13.58
C LEU A 26 -20.04 -1.46 -13.50
N VAL A 27 -18.79 -1.55 -13.05
CA VAL A 27 -18.08 -2.82 -12.80
C VAL A 27 -17.71 -2.91 -11.34
N LEU A 28 -18.07 -4.00 -10.68
CA LEU A 28 -17.64 -4.36 -9.33
C LEU A 28 -16.52 -5.39 -9.41
N MET A 29 -15.41 -5.14 -8.75
CA MET A 29 -14.36 -6.14 -8.52
C MET A 29 -14.36 -6.59 -7.07
N THR A 30 -14.30 -7.91 -6.88
CA THR A 30 -14.20 -8.54 -5.56
C THR A 30 -13.24 -9.73 -5.60
N ASP A 31 -12.61 -10.03 -4.47
CA ASP A 31 -11.93 -11.31 -4.27
C ASP A 31 -12.96 -12.38 -3.85
N ALA A 32 -12.70 -13.64 -4.19
CA ALA A 32 -13.67 -14.73 -3.98
C ALA A 32 -13.93 -15.06 -2.49
N ASP A 33 -13.05 -14.62 -1.61
CA ASP A 33 -13.07 -14.81 -0.16
C ASP A 33 -13.50 -13.54 0.62
N ALA A 34 -13.83 -12.46 -0.08
CA ALA A 34 -14.37 -11.25 0.54
C ALA A 34 -15.87 -11.45 0.88
N LEU A 35 -16.25 -11.07 2.10
CA LEU A 35 -17.64 -11.15 2.55
C LEU A 35 -18.24 -9.75 2.66
N PHE A 36 -19.43 -9.56 2.12
CA PHE A 36 -20.16 -8.30 2.12
C PHE A 36 -21.33 -8.33 3.09
N GLU A 37 -21.57 -7.23 3.76
CA GLU A 37 -22.84 -6.98 4.44
C GLU A 37 -23.94 -6.76 3.38
N SER A 38 -25.20 -6.97 3.73
CA SER A 38 -26.33 -6.96 2.78
C SER A 38 -26.49 -5.64 2.03
N ASP A 39 -26.06 -4.54 2.61
CA ASP A 39 -26.18 -3.18 2.06
C ASP A 39 -24.87 -2.61 1.49
N THR A 40 -23.77 -3.35 1.57
CA THR A 40 -22.44 -2.90 1.11
C THR A 40 -22.47 -2.40 -0.34
N ILE A 41 -23.01 -3.19 -1.26
CA ILE A 41 -23.07 -2.82 -2.68
C ILE A 41 -23.98 -1.62 -2.88
N ALA A 42 -25.18 -1.62 -2.29
CA ALA A 42 -26.14 -0.52 -2.41
C ALA A 42 -25.55 0.81 -1.92
N ASN A 43 -24.77 0.79 -0.82
CA ASN A 43 -24.15 1.96 -0.27
C ASN A 43 -23.00 2.49 -1.16
N LEU A 44 -22.21 1.61 -1.79
CA LEU A 44 -21.19 2.03 -2.77
C LEU A 44 -21.84 2.64 -4.02
N LEU A 45 -22.96 2.09 -4.50
CA LEU A 45 -23.63 2.58 -5.70
C LEU A 45 -24.22 3.99 -5.54
N LYS A 46 -24.57 4.41 -4.32
CA LYS A 46 -25.08 5.77 -4.04
C LYS A 46 -24.12 6.88 -4.49
N TRP A 47 -22.82 6.63 -4.44
CA TRP A 47 -21.81 7.60 -4.85
C TRP A 47 -21.86 7.96 -6.33
N PHE A 48 -22.35 7.06 -7.18
CA PHE A 48 -22.42 7.28 -8.61
C PHE A 48 -23.57 8.20 -9.05
N SER A 49 -24.40 8.67 -8.11
CA SER A 49 -25.30 9.81 -8.34
C SER A 49 -24.53 11.12 -8.57
N ASP A 50 -23.29 11.22 -8.07
CA ASP A 50 -22.35 12.30 -8.38
C ASP A 50 -21.58 11.94 -9.68
N PRO A 51 -21.79 12.68 -10.79
CA PRO A 51 -21.13 12.40 -12.05
C PRO A 51 -19.61 12.59 -12.00
N SER A 52 -19.08 13.30 -11.02
CA SER A 52 -17.64 13.48 -10.82
C SER A 52 -16.95 12.24 -10.25
N ILE A 53 -17.69 11.30 -9.65
CA ILE A 53 -17.16 10.09 -9.06
C ILE A 53 -17.07 8.99 -10.12
N GLY A 54 -15.85 8.52 -10.35
CA GLY A 54 -15.57 7.44 -11.29
C GLY A 54 -15.26 6.09 -10.65
N CYS A 55 -14.76 6.09 -9.40
CA CYS A 55 -14.47 4.86 -8.69
C CYS A 55 -14.64 5.04 -7.18
N VAL A 56 -15.17 4.01 -6.52
CA VAL A 56 -15.38 3.97 -5.07
C VAL A 56 -14.91 2.62 -4.53
N GLY A 57 -14.13 2.63 -3.44
CA GLY A 57 -13.73 1.43 -2.73
C GLY A 57 -14.26 1.40 -1.31
N ALA A 58 -14.62 0.22 -0.82
CA ALA A 58 -14.98 0.00 0.58
C ALA A 58 -13.75 -0.15 1.47
N THR A 59 -13.95 -0.03 2.78
CA THR A 59 -12.90 -0.19 3.79
C THR A 59 -12.85 -1.64 4.29
N PRO A 60 -11.69 -2.31 4.33
CA PRO A 60 -11.59 -3.68 4.83
C PRO A 60 -11.69 -3.74 6.35
N LYS A 61 -12.59 -4.57 6.87
CA LYS A 61 -12.57 -5.10 8.24
C LYS A 61 -11.93 -6.48 8.20
N ARG A 62 -10.77 -6.66 8.84
CA ARG A 62 -10.12 -7.97 8.88
C ARG A 62 -10.38 -8.69 10.19
N ILE A 63 -10.73 -9.96 10.08
CA ILE A 63 -10.85 -10.88 11.21
C ILE A 63 -9.49 -11.60 11.40
N GLY A 64 -9.06 -11.78 12.66
CA GLY A 64 -7.81 -12.48 13.00
C GLY A 64 -6.55 -11.65 12.85
N GLN A 65 -6.65 -10.32 12.86
CA GLN A 65 -5.49 -9.43 12.75
C GLN A 65 -4.58 -9.47 13.99
N ARG A 66 -3.28 -9.25 13.73
CA ARG A 66 -2.28 -8.98 14.77
C ARG A 66 -2.25 -7.48 15.07
N VAL A 67 -1.77 -7.13 16.27
CA VAL A 67 -1.70 -5.73 16.75
C VAL A 67 -0.92 -4.83 15.80
N GLU A 68 0.20 -5.33 15.27
CA GLU A 68 1.03 -4.60 14.29
C GLU A 68 0.30 -4.30 12.97
N GLU A 69 -0.68 -5.11 12.62
CA GLU A 69 -1.46 -4.96 11.37
C GLU A 69 -2.60 -3.98 11.53
N GLU A 70 -3.22 -3.99 12.68
CA GLU A 70 -4.32 -3.09 13.03
C GLU A 70 -3.84 -1.62 12.96
N GLY A 71 -2.70 -1.31 13.59
CA GLY A 71 -2.10 0.03 13.54
C GLY A 71 -1.70 0.48 12.14
N HIS A 72 -1.06 -0.41 11.38
CA HIS A 72 -0.63 -0.13 10.00
C HIS A 72 -1.83 0.17 9.08
N ARG A 73 -2.90 -0.63 9.17
CA ARG A 73 -4.09 -0.46 8.34
C ARG A 73 -4.91 0.76 8.71
N SER A 74 -5.06 1.03 10.01
CA SER A 74 -5.72 2.24 10.47
C SER A 74 -5.05 3.49 9.91
N MET A 75 -3.72 3.53 9.92
CA MET A 75 -2.95 4.63 9.33
C MET A 75 -3.15 4.74 7.82
N PHE A 76 -3.07 3.63 7.06
CA PHE A 76 -3.30 3.66 5.62
C PHE A 76 -4.75 4.01 5.25
N SER A 77 -5.72 3.51 5.99
CA SER A 77 -7.13 3.88 5.78
C SER A 77 -7.35 5.38 6.03
N MET A 78 -6.71 5.94 7.06
CA MET A 78 -6.76 7.38 7.33
C MET A 78 -6.15 8.19 6.18
N VAL A 79 -4.99 7.79 5.67
CA VAL A 79 -4.34 8.45 4.52
C VAL A 79 -5.25 8.43 3.29
N ARG A 80 -5.79 7.28 2.92
CA ARG A 80 -6.72 7.14 1.77
C ARG A 80 -7.97 8.01 1.92
N ASN A 81 -8.51 8.09 3.15
CA ASN A 81 -9.65 8.97 3.44
C ASN A 81 -9.29 10.45 3.26
N LEU A 82 -8.12 10.87 3.72
CA LEU A 82 -7.65 12.24 3.53
C LEU A 82 -7.42 12.56 2.05
N GLU A 83 -6.79 11.66 1.31
CA GLU A 83 -6.61 11.77 -0.14
C GLU A 83 -7.94 11.87 -0.88
N SER A 84 -8.91 11.02 -0.53
CA SER A 84 -10.27 11.03 -1.06
C SER A 84 -10.99 12.35 -0.80
N LYS A 85 -10.79 12.96 0.38
CA LYS A 85 -11.33 14.29 0.72
C LYS A 85 -10.63 15.41 -0.04
N MET A 86 -9.32 15.31 -0.24
CA MET A 86 -8.55 16.32 -0.95
C MET A 86 -8.81 16.31 -2.46
N ASP A 87 -8.87 15.12 -3.06
CA ASP A 87 -9.09 14.88 -4.48
C ASP A 87 -9.45 13.40 -4.72
N SER A 88 -8.47 12.54 -4.77
CA SER A 88 -8.63 11.11 -5.07
C SER A 88 -7.49 10.30 -4.46
N THR A 89 -7.81 9.08 -4.00
CA THR A 89 -6.77 8.13 -3.60
C THR A 89 -6.31 7.31 -4.80
N PRO A 90 -4.99 7.10 -5.00
CA PRO A 90 -4.48 6.22 -6.03
C PRO A 90 -4.59 4.73 -5.66
N PHE A 91 -4.92 4.42 -4.41
CA PHE A 91 -4.92 3.06 -3.88
C PHE A 91 -6.25 2.71 -3.23
N LEU A 92 -6.91 1.70 -3.77
CA LEU A 92 -8.09 1.07 -3.19
C LEU A 92 -7.80 -0.40 -2.88
N GLU A 93 -8.72 -1.07 -2.19
CA GLU A 93 -8.63 -2.52 -2.00
C GLU A 93 -9.40 -3.22 -3.12
N GLY A 94 -8.69 -4.04 -3.89
CA GLY A 94 -9.26 -4.79 -5.01
C GLY A 94 -10.31 -5.84 -4.63
N SER A 95 -10.48 -6.07 -3.32
CA SER A 95 -11.49 -6.99 -2.79
C SER A 95 -12.90 -6.39 -2.71
N CYS A 96 -13.04 -5.06 -2.80
CA CYS A 96 -14.35 -4.41 -2.91
C CYS A 96 -14.20 -2.99 -3.47
N MET A 97 -14.26 -2.87 -4.81
CA MET A 97 -14.26 -1.58 -5.50
C MET A 97 -15.18 -1.59 -6.71
N VAL A 98 -15.85 -0.47 -6.95
CA VAL A 98 -16.77 -0.24 -8.07
C VAL A 98 -16.28 0.94 -8.88
N TRP A 99 -16.37 0.86 -10.22
CA TRP A 99 -16.03 1.99 -11.09
C TRP A 99 -16.95 2.07 -12.31
N ARG A 100 -17.01 3.25 -12.93
CA ARG A 100 -17.69 3.44 -14.22
C ARG A 100 -16.91 2.71 -15.32
N ALA A 101 -17.58 1.85 -16.06
CA ALA A 101 -16.95 1.07 -17.13
C ALA A 101 -16.24 1.97 -18.16
N GLU A 102 -16.88 3.07 -18.54
CA GLU A 102 -16.37 4.06 -19.49
C GLU A 102 -15.12 4.82 -19.02
N ALA A 103 -14.92 4.90 -17.70
CA ALA A 103 -13.78 5.60 -17.09
C ALA A 103 -12.48 4.77 -17.07
N MET A 104 -12.54 3.50 -17.49
CA MET A 104 -11.42 2.56 -17.41
C MET A 104 -10.99 2.07 -18.80
N ASP A 105 -9.79 2.45 -19.20
CA ASP A 105 -9.14 1.88 -20.38
C ASP A 105 -8.40 0.59 -20.00
N SER A 106 -8.96 -0.56 -20.41
CA SER A 106 -8.35 -1.87 -20.16
C SER A 106 -6.98 -2.04 -20.81
N SER A 107 -6.69 -1.30 -21.90
CA SER A 107 -5.39 -1.35 -22.59
C SER A 107 -4.24 -0.83 -21.71
N ALA A 108 -4.54 0.09 -20.78
CA ALA A 108 -3.58 0.67 -19.84
C ALA A 108 -3.15 -0.28 -18.72
N LEU A 109 -3.79 -1.46 -18.58
CA LEU A 109 -3.41 -2.46 -17.58
C LEU A 109 -2.14 -3.22 -17.94
N HIS A 110 -1.15 -3.12 -17.08
CA HIS A 110 0.10 -3.87 -17.18
C HIS A 110 -0.08 -5.27 -16.56
N VAL A 111 -0.21 -6.28 -17.39
CA VAL A 111 -0.50 -7.68 -16.98
C VAL A 111 0.59 -8.33 -16.12
N THR A 112 1.82 -7.82 -16.18
CA THR A 112 2.94 -8.27 -15.32
C THR A 112 2.99 -7.56 -13.97
N SER A 113 1.96 -6.80 -13.63
CA SER A 113 1.79 -6.12 -12.33
C SER A 113 0.88 -6.93 -11.42
N ASN A 114 1.04 -6.74 -10.13
CA ASN A 114 0.20 -7.28 -9.07
C ASN A 114 -0.50 -6.18 -8.25
N ALA A 115 -0.69 -5.01 -8.87
CA ALA A 115 -1.41 -3.86 -8.32
C ALA A 115 -2.50 -3.45 -9.32
N ASP A 116 -3.41 -4.38 -9.63
CA ASP A 116 -4.55 -4.18 -10.52
C ASP A 116 -5.49 -3.10 -10.00
N ASP A 117 -5.78 -3.12 -8.71
CA ASP A 117 -6.57 -2.12 -7.99
C ASP A 117 -6.00 -0.69 -8.11
N ALA A 118 -4.71 -0.52 -7.85
CA ALA A 118 -4.03 0.76 -8.00
C ALA A 118 -3.99 1.23 -9.47
N GLN A 119 -3.83 0.31 -10.42
CA GLN A 119 -3.85 0.64 -11.84
C GLN A 119 -5.24 1.14 -12.26
N ILE A 120 -6.32 0.47 -11.85
CA ILE A 120 -7.70 0.89 -12.12
C ILE A 120 -7.97 2.26 -11.50
N ALA A 121 -7.71 2.42 -10.20
CA ALA A 121 -7.94 3.67 -9.49
C ALA A 121 -7.21 4.85 -10.16
N THR A 122 -5.91 4.69 -10.42
CA THR A 122 -5.11 5.74 -11.06
C THR A 122 -5.58 6.03 -12.48
N ASN A 123 -5.96 5.00 -13.27
CA ASN A 123 -6.45 5.18 -14.62
C ASN A 123 -7.76 6.00 -14.65
N VAL A 124 -8.73 5.65 -13.81
CA VAL A 124 -9.99 6.40 -13.66
C VAL A 124 -9.72 7.87 -13.32
N ARG A 125 -8.77 8.13 -12.38
CA ARG A 125 -8.45 9.51 -12.01
C ARG A 125 -7.75 10.30 -13.12
N ILE A 126 -6.86 9.67 -13.86
CA ILE A 126 -6.16 10.31 -14.99
C ILE A 126 -7.15 10.70 -16.09
N HIS A 127 -8.23 9.93 -16.28
CA HIS A 127 -9.32 10.25 -17.22
C HIS A 127 -10.28 11.34 -16.70
N GLY A 128 -10.02 11.90 -15.52
CA GLY A 128 -10.69 13.10 -15.01
C GLY A 128 -11.74 12.86 -13.94
N LEU A 129 -12.10 11.61 -13.64
CA LEU A 129 -13.10 11.28 -12.62
C LEU A 129 -12.42 11.03 -11.27
N ARG A 130 -13.12 11.31 -10.18
CA ARG A 130 -12.60 11.13 -8.82
C ARG A 130 -12.65 9.68 -8.39
N VAL A 131 -11.68 9.33 -7.56
CA VAL A 131 -11.54 8.01 -6.93
C VAL A 131 -11.52 8.19 -5.41
N ILE A 132 -12.48 7.57 -4.72
CA ILE A 132 -12.64 7.74 -3.28
C ILE A 132 -12.71 6.42 -2.55
N GLN A 133 -12.26 6.41 -1.30
CA GLN A 133 -12.55 5.34 -0.35
C GLN A 133 -13.69 5.78 0.55
N ASP A 134 -14.74 4.96 0.64
CA ASP A 134 -15.81 5.16 1.61
C ASP A 134 -15.44 4.48 2.93
N SER A 135 -15.25 5.32 3.98
CA SER A 135 -14.91 4.84 5.31
C SER A 135 -16.11 4.31 6.12
N SER A 136 -17.33 4.51 5.62
CA SER A 136 -18.55 4.03 6.26
C SER A 136 -19.02 2.68 5.73
N VAL A 137 -18.56 2.29 4.54
CA VAL A 137 -18.88 1.00 3.91
C VAL A 137 -17.72 0.02 4.11
N TYR A 138 -18.06 -1.16 4.60
CA TYR A 138 -17.08 -2.18 4.96
C TYR A 138 -17.31 -3.48 4.19
N PHE A 139 -16.23 -4.23 4.04
CA PHE A 139 -16.25 -5.64 3.68
C PHE A 139 -15.35 -6.43 4.63
N ILE A 140 -15.63 -7.71 4.80
CA ILE A 140 -14.85 -8.59 5.67
C ILE A 140 -13.81 -9.34 4.83
N ASP A 141 -12.56 -9.30 5.28
CA ASP A 141 -11.42 -10.00 4.69
C ASP A 141 -10.70 -10.81 5.77
N HIS A 142 -10.21 -11.99 5.45
CA HIS A 142 -9.50 -12.85 6.39
C HIS A 142 -7.99 -12.62 6.30
N ALA A 143 -7.35 -12.41 7.46
CA ALA A 143 -5.90 -12.31 7.53
C ALA A 143 -5.25 -13.71 7.39
N PRO A 144 -4.14 -13.84 6.65
CA PRO A 144 -3.39 -15.10 6.62
C PRO A 144 -2.92 -15.50 8.02
N HIS A 145 -3.05 -16.79 8.37
CA HIS A 145 -2.68 -17.29 9.69
C HIS A 145 -1.16 -17.32 9.91
N GLU A 146 -0.38 -17.63 8.88
CA GLU A 146 1.07 -17.76 8.97
C GLU A 146 1.82 -16.43 8.79
N ARG A 147 2.72 -16.10 9.72
CA ARG A 147 3.58 -14.89 9.68
C ARG A 147 4.43 -14.81 8.41
N LYS A 148 4.95 -15.94 7.94
CA LYS A 148 5.81 -16.02 6.76
C LYS A 148 5.04 -15.68 5.49
N GLU A 149 3.85 -16.20 5.36
CA GLU A 149 2.96 -15.95 4.22
C GLU A 149 2.49 -14.50 4.19
N HIS A 150 2.11 -13.99 5.33
CA HIS A 150 1.74 -12.59 5.50
C HIS A 150 2.87 -11.63 5.08
N SER A 151 4.12 -11.91 5.48
CA SER A 151 5.29 -11.13 5.05
C SER A 151 5.50 -11.22 3.53
N ARG A 152 5.30 -12.40 2.92
CA ARG A 152 5.37 -12.58 1.45
C ARG A 152 4.30 -11.75 0.73
N GLN A 153 3.07 -11.73 1.24
CA GLN A 153 1.99 -10.89 0.69
C GLN A 153 2.32 -9.40 0.79
N LYS A 154 2.82 -8.92 1.94
CA LYS A 154 3.24 -7.53 2.12
C LYS A 154 4.32 -7.13 1.11
N VAL A 155 5.38 -7.93 0.96
CA VAL A 155 6.45 -7.66 -0.01
C VAL A 155 5.92 -7.67 -1.45
N ARG A 156 5.02 -8.59 -1.80
CA ARG A 156 4.40 -8.64 -3.12
C ARG A 156 3.59 -7.38 -3.42
N ARG A 157 2.70 -6.96 -2.48
CA ARG A 157 1.91 -5.72 -2.61
C ARG A 157 2.83 -4.51 -2.71
N ALA A 158 3.82 -4.40 -1.85
CA ALA A 158 4.82 -3.33 -1.87
C ALA A 158 5.52 -3.22 -3.23
N GLN A 159 5.97 -4.35 -3.80
CA GLN A 159 6.59 -4.37 -5.13
C GLN A 159 5.63 -3.89 -6.23
N GLY A 160 4.36 -4.32 -6.16
CA GLY A 160 3.34 -3.88 -7.10
C GLY A 160 3.13 -2.37 -7.07
N LEU A 161 2.94 -1.80 -5.87
CA LEU A 161 2.73 -0.37 -5.66
C LEU A 161 3.95 0.45 -6.08
N GLN A 162 5.16 0.06 -5.70
CA GLN A 162 6.39 0.75 -6.10
C GLN A 162 6.56 0.79 -7.63
N ARG A 163 6.36 -0.34 -8.31
CA ARG A 163 6.41 -0.40 -9.77
C ARG A 163 5.31 0.43 -10.43
N HIS A 164 4.11 0.42 -9.86
CA HIS A 164 3.00 1.23 -10.34
C HIS A 164 3.36 2.72 -10.21
N LEU A 165 3.79 3.19 -9.06
CA LEU A 165 4.19 4.58 -8.84
C LEU A 165 5.28 5.02 -9.81
N LEU A 166 6.31 4.21 -10.02
CA LEU A 166 7.38 4.51 -11.00
C LEU A 166 6.86 4.61 -12.44
N ARG A 167 5.87 3.77 -12.84
CA ARG A 167 5.22 3.89 -14.15
C ARG A 167 4.44 5.19 -14.27
N GLN A 168 3.87 5.69 -13.17
CA GLN A 168 3.10 6.92 -13.12
C GLN A 168 3.95 8.20 -12.94
N LYS A 169 5.28 8.11 -12.96
CA LYS A 169 6.19 9.25 -12.74
C LYS A 169 5.92 10.48 -13.63
N LYS A 170 5.43 10.27 -14.85
CA LYS A 170 5.05 11.34 -15.78
C LYS A 170 3.90 12.21 -15.27
N HIS A 171 3.10 11.70 -14.33
CA HIS A 171 1.95 12.40 -13.74
C HIS A 171 2.29 13.13 -12.43
N TRP A 172 3.44 12.85 -11.80
CA TRP A 172 3.81 13.42 -10.49
C TRP A 172 3.90 14.95 -10.49
N PHE A 173 4.31 15.55 -11.61
CA PHE A 173 4.47 17.01 -11.75
C PHE A 173 3.51 17.61 -12.80
N ASN A 174 2.56 16.83 -13.29
CA ASN A 174 1.62 17.30 -14.29
C ASN A 174 0.48 18.10 -13.63
N ARG A 175 0.51 19.41 -13.83
CA ARG A 175 -0.48 20.35 -13.28
C ARG A 175 -1.92 20.07 -13.73
N ARG A 176 -2.14 19.36 -14.86
CA ARG A 176 -3.48 18.98 -15.34
C ARG A 176 -4.22 18.06 -14.36
N HIS A 177 -3.50 17.35 -13.50
CA HIS A 177 -4.08 16.46 -12.49
C HIS A 177 -4.40 17.18 -11.16
N GLY A 178 -4.23 18.51 -11.08
CA GLY A 178 -4.58 19.29 -9.91
C GLY A 178 -3.94 18.76 -8.62
N ARG A 179 -4.76 18.54 -7.60
CA ARG A 179 -4.31 18.03 -6.29
C ARG A 179 -3.89 16.55 -6.31
N PHE A 180 -4.24 15.79 -7.35
CA PHE A 180 -3.83 14.40 -7.45
C PHE A 180 -2.32 14.23 -7.72
N ALA A 181 -1.71 15.15 -8.46
CA ALA A 181 -0.26 15.10 -8.70
C ALA A 181 0.59 15.15 -7.41
N PRO A 182 0.36 16.08 -6.44
CA PRO A 182 1.03 16.03 -5.15
C PRO A 182 0.71 14.78 -4.33
N ILE A 183 -0.50 14.21 -4.41
CA ILE A 183 -0.84 12.94 -3.76
C ILE A 183 0.04 11.80 -4.32
N LEU A 184 0.18 11.69 -5.64
CA LEU A 184 1.06 10.69 -6.25
C LEU A 184 2.53 10.86 -5.82
N ARG A 185 3.02 12.10 -5.67
CA ARG A 185 4.38 12.36 -5.15
C ARG A 185 4.54 11.93 -3.71
N GLN A 186 3.54 12.22 -2.88
CA GLN A 186 3.52 11.80 -1.47
C GLN A 186 3.57 10.28 -1.36
N GLU A 187 2.75 9.58 -2.14
CA GLU A 187 2.76 8.12 -2.17
C GLU A 187 4.10 7.55 -2.69
N ALA A 188 4.68 8.18 -3.70
CA ALA A 188 6.02 7.81 -4.18
C ALA A 188 7.10 8.05 -3.12
N ALA A 189 7.02 9.16 -2.38
CA ALA A 189 7.93 9.43 -1.28
C ALA A 189 7.78 8.39 -0.16
N LEU A 190 6.56 8.05 0.26
CA LEU A 190 6.30 7.05 1.30
C LEU A 190 6.76 5.64 0.90
N HIS A 191 6.53 5.23 -0.35
CA HIS A 191 6.80 3.87 -0.78
C HIS A 191 8.21 3.65 -1.34
N ILE A 192 8.91 4.68 -1.79
CA ILE A 192 10.22 4.58 -2.46
C ILE A 192 11.28 5.38 -1.71
N LEU A 193 11.04 6.69 -1.45
CA LEU A 193 12.05 7.55 -0.85
C LEU A 193 12.29 7.24 0.63
N THR A 194 11.22 7.12 1.43
CA THR A 194 11.33 6.85 2.87
C THR A 194 12.11 5.57 3.19
N PRO A 195 11.85 4.40 2.54
CA PRO A 195 12.68 3.21 2.77
C PRO A 195 14.14 3.40 2.36
N LEU A 196 14.45 4.15 1.31
CA LEU A 196 15.83 4.47 0.93
C LEU A 196 16.50 5.39 1.96
N MET A 197 15.79 6.37 2.48
CA MET A 197 16.28 7.23 3.58
C MET A 197 16.56 6.42 4.85
N LEU A 198 15.74 5.42 5.15
CA LEU A 198 16.00 4.51 6.29
C LEU A 198 17.30 3.72 6.07
N VAL A 199 17.54 3.21 4.87
CA VAL A 199 18.83 2.55 4.55
C VAL A 199 19.99 3.52 4.71
N GLY A 200 19.88 4.75 4.19
CA GLY A 200 20.88 5.79 4.36
C GLY A 200 21.17 6.12 5.83
N ALA A 201 20.10 6.25 6.63
CA ALA A 201 20.22 6.48 8.07
C ALA A 201 20.94 5.32 8.80
N LEU A 202 20.62 4.07 8.45
CA LEU A 202 21.31 2.90 8.99
C LEU A 202 22.80 2.87 8.62
N ILE A 203 23.14 3.20 7.36
CA ILE A 203 24.54 3.28 6.92
C ILE A 203 25.27 4.40 7.66
N ALA A 204 24.66 5.58 7.81
CA ALA A 204 25.23 6.70 8.54
C ALA A 204 25.45 6.36 10.03
N MET A 205 24.48 5.68 10.65
CA MET A 205 24.60 5.17 12.01
C MET A 205 25.79 4.22 12.16
N LEU A 206 25.91 3.22 11.28
CA LEU A 206 27.02 2.27 11.31
C LEU A 206 28.38 2.96 11.08
N ALA A 207 28.44 3.91 10.13
CA ALA A 207 29.66 4.70 9.89
C ALA A 207 30.05 5.53 11.12
N ARG A 208 29.07 6.16 11.79
CA ARG A 208 29.31 6.89 13.04
C ARG A 208 29.90 5.98 14.12
N TRP A 209 29.30 4.81 14.34
CA TRP A 209 29.83 3.85 15.34
C TRP A 209 31.22 3.34 14.97
N ALA A 210 31.50 3.10 13.70
CA ALA A 210 32.82 2.67 13.23
C ALA A 210 33.89 3.76 13.39
N SER A 211 33.53 5.04 13.24
CA SER A 211 34.47 6.16 13.34
C SER A 211 34.76 6.59 14.78
N ILE A 212 33.77 6.52 15.67
CA ILE A 212 33.95 6.96 17.09
C ILE A 212 34.58 5.85 17.96
N GLY A 213 34.39 4.57 17.55
CA GLY A 213 34.75 3.44 18.40
C GLY A 213 33.90 3.40 19.67
N PHE A 214 34.00 2.31 20.44
CA PHE A 214 33.35 2.23 21.75
C PHE A 214 34.16 2.94 22.86
N ALA A 215 35.32 3.51 22.53
CA ALA A 215 36.34 3.88 23.53
C ALA A 215 36.52 5.40 23.75
N GLU A 216 36.09 6.28 22.86
CA GLU A 216 36.46 7.71 22.96
C GLU A 216 35.25 8.64 22.72
N ILE A 217 34.25 8.58 23.59
CA ILE A 217 33.37 9.73 23.76
C ILE A 217 34.11 10.75 24.60
N ASP A 218 34.59 11.82 23.99
CA ASP A 218 35.20 12.93 24.71
C ASP A 218 34.15 13.66 25.55
N PHE A 219 34.06 13.29 26.81
CA PHE A 219 33.12 13.89 27.77
C PHE A 219 33.49 15.33 28.17
N THR A 220 34.63 15.86 27.68
CA THR A 220 35.05 17.23 27.99
C THR A 220 34.26 18.24 27.11
N ASN A 221 33.78 17.82 25.91
CA ASN A 221 32.97 18.66 25.05
C ASN A 221 31.48 18.37 25.28
N ALA A 222 30.83 19.21 26.12
CA ALA A 222 29.42 19.02 26.49
C ALA A 222 28.46 18.96 25.29
N THR A 223 28.71 19.72 24.23
CA THR A 223 27.85 19.75 23.03
C THR A 223 27.93 18.43 22.24
N LEU A 224 29.14 17.93 22.00
CA LEU A 224 29.35 16.65 21.31
C LEU A 224 28.82 15.48 22.11
N THR A 225 29.06 15.47 23.42
CA THR A 225 28.55 14.45 24.34
C THR A 225 27.02 14.41 24.31
N THR A 226 26.36 15.57 24.41
CA THR A 226 24.88 15.65 24.34
C THR A 226 24.35 15.12 23.01
N LEU A 227 24.99 15.46 21.88
CA LEU A 227 24.62 14.97 20.56
C LEU A 227 24.75 13.44 20.47
N HIS A 228 25.88 12.87 20.94
CA HIS A 228 26.09 11.42 20.90
C HIS A 228 25.11 10.66 21.78
N VAL A 229 24.85 11.14 23.00
CA VAL A 229 23.86 10.55 23.91
C VAL A 229 22.45 10.63 23.31
N GLY A 230 22.09 11.78 22.74
CA GLY A 230 20.80 11.99 22.08
C GLY A 230 20.60 11.03 20.90
N LEU A 231 21.59 10.89 20.01
CA LEU A 231 21.54 9.97 18.88
C LEU A 231 21.47 8.50 19.34
N PHE A 232 22.28 8.12 20.32
CA PHE A 232 22.24 6.77 20.90
C PHE A 232 20.86 6.45 21.50
N THR A 233 20.30 7.39 22.26
CA THR A 233 18.96 7.24 22.85
C THR A 233 17.91 7.05 21.77
N ALA A 234 17.95 7.87 20.71
CA ALA A 234 17.03 7.75 19.58
C ALA A 234 17.15 6.38 18.88
N GLU A 235 18.36 5.89 18.65
CA GLU A 235 18.63 4.57 18.07
C GLU A 235 18.06 3.44 18.96
N MET A 236 18.24 3.52 20.26
CA MET A 236 17.70 2.54 21.22
C MET A 236 16.17 2.57 21.25
N VAL A 237 15.55 3.74 21.19
CA VAL A 237 14.08 3.89 21.09
C VAL A 237 13.55 3.28 19.79
N LEU A 238 14.20 3.52 18.64
CA LEU A 238 13.81 2.92 17.37
C LEU A 238 13.94 1.39 17.41
N LEU A 239 15.03 0.88 17.94
CA LEU A 239 15.25 -0.55 18.09
C LEU A 239 14.22 -1.19 19.04
N ALA A 240 14.00 -0.59 20.21
CA ALA A 240 12.97 -1.02 21.16
C ALA A 240 11.57 -1.01 20.52
N SER A 241 11.25 0.03 19.75
CA SER A 241 9.98 0.13 19.03
C SER A 241 9.79 -1.01 18.02
N TRP A 242 10.82 -1.36 17.27
CA TRP A 242 10.78 -2.51 16.37
C TRP A 242 10.60 -3.84 17.13
N PHE A 243 11.28 -4.00 18.27
CA PHE A 243 11.15 -5.19 19.13
C PHE A 243 9.71 -5.33 19.67
N THR A 244 9.07 -4.24 20.15
CA THR A 244 7.69 -4.33 20.67
C THR A 244 6.73 -4.88 19.63
N VAL A 245 6.80 -4.41 18.40
CA VAL A 245 6.00 -4.92 17.28
C VAL A 245 6.34 -6.37 16.95
N ARG A 246 7.65 -6.70 16.94
CA ARG A 246 8.12 -8.04 16.59
C ARG A 246 7.67 -9.11 17.57
N TYR A 247 7.59 -8.78 18.84
CA TYR A 247 7.19 -9.69 19.92
C TYR A 247 5.73 -9.51 20.37
N GLY A 248 4.97 -8.61 19.73
CA GLY A 248 3.55 -8.41 20.02
C GLY A 248 3.28 -7.70 21.35
N LEU A 249 4.25 -6.94 21.88
CA LEU A 249 4.08 -6.14 23.09
C LEU A 249 3.19 -4.92 22.77
N ARG A 250 2.22 -4.62 23.64
CA ARG A 250 1.27 -3.51 23.41
C ARG A 250 1.71 -2.23 24.15
N ILE A 251 2.65 -1.49 23.57
CA ILE A 251 3.10 -0.19 24.06
C ILE A 251 2.72 0.84 22.96
N PRO A 252 1.63 1.62 23.14
CA PRO A 252 0.98 2.34 22.03
C PRO A 252 1.92 3.19 21.18
N LEU A 253 2.73 4.07 21.78
CA LEU A 253 3.61 4.97 21.05
C LEU A 253 4.75 4.21 20.34
N LEU A 254 5.38 3.26 21.04
CA LEU A 254 6.47 2.45 20.47
C LEU A 254 5.94 1.56 19.33
N ASN A 255 4.74 1.03 19.47
CA ASN A 255 4.15 0.21 18.40
C ASN A 255 3.86 1.00 17.13
N GLN A 256 3.46 2.27 17.23
CA GLN A 256 3.28 3.11 16.03
C GLN A 256 4.60 3.27 15.28
N VAL A 257 5.67 3.64 15.99
CA VAL A 257 7.02 3.77 15.41
C VAL A 257 7.52 2.44 14.86
N GLY A 258 7.40 1.36 15.63
CA GLY A 258 7.82 0.02 15.23
C GLY A 258 7.07 -0.49 13.99
N THR A 259 5.78 -0.18 13.86
CA THR A 259 4.96 -0.50 12.69
C THR A 259 5.47 0.22 11.43
N VAL A 260 5.85 1.49 11.56
CA VAL A 260 6.46 2.25 10.44
C VAL A 260 7.79 1.63 10.02
N ILE A 261 8.62 1.24 11.00
CA ILE A 261 9.91 0.58 10.73
C ILE A 261 9.68 -0.77 10.02
N ASP A 262 8.80 -1.64 10.53
CA ASP A 262 8.50 -2.94 9.90
C ASP A 262 7.96 -2.75 8.49
N GLY A 263 7.06 -1.81 8.27
CA GLY A 263 6.55 -1.45 6.95
C GLY A 263 7.66 -1.07 5.98
N ASN A 264 8.58 -0.19 6.40
CA ASN A 264 9.73 0.22 5.58
C ASN A 264 10.68 -0.96 5.27
N LEU A 265 10.89 -1.89 6.20
CA LEU A 265 11.68 -3.09 5.94
C LEU A 265 11.05 -3.98 4.86
N GLN A 266 9.71 -4.08 4.80
CA GLN A 266 9.02 -4.79 3.72
C GLN A 266 9.17 -4.04 2.38
N LEU A 267 9.11 -2.71 2.38
CA LEU A 267 9.33 -1.87 1.19
C LEU A 267 10.78 -2.02 0.67
N ILE A 268 11.79 -2.04 1.55
CA ILE A 268 13.19 -2.29 1.19
C ILE A 268 13.35 -3.67 0.55
N ARG A 269 12.75 -4.71 1.13
CA ARG A 269 12.77 -6.07 0.56
C ARG A 269 12.13 -6.12 -0.84
N ALA A 270 11.07 -5.36 -1.06
CA ALA A 270 10.40 -5.26 -2.35
C ALA A 270 11.28 -4.55 -3.39
N LEU A 271 11.93 -3.43 -3.02
CA LEU A 271 12.91 -2.74 -3.87
C LEU A 271 14.08 -3.65 -4.25
N TRP A 272 14.63 -4.35 -3.27
CA TRP A 272 15.73 -5.29 -3.48
C TRP A 272 15.37 -6.41 -4.47
N LYS A 273 14.17 -7.02 -4.32
CA LYS A 273 13.68 -8.01 -5.28
C LYS A 273 13.49 -7.42 -6.67
N SER A 274 12.98 -6.19 -6.77
CA SER A 274 12.83 -5.49 -8.05
C SER A 274 14.17 -5.20 -8.72
N ALA A 275 15.18 -4.76 -7.96
CA ALA A 275 16.54 -4.51 -8.45
C ALA A 275 17.22 -5.80 -8.97
N ARG A 276 16.89 -6.95 -8.39
CA ARG A 276 17.36 -8.28 -8.86
C ARG A 276 16.54 -8.86 -10.04
N GLY A 277 15.64 -8.09 -10.64
CA GLY A 277 14.80 -8.55 -11.74
C GLY A 277 13.69 -9.55 -11.35
N SER A 278 13.53 -9.86 -10.05
CA SER A 278 12.51 -10.78 -9.56
C SER A 278 11.13 -10.14 -9.60
N SER A 279 10.15 -10.78 -10.25
CA SER A 279 8.76 -10.33 -10.30
C SER A 279 7.87 -11.27 -9.49
N LEU A 280 7.06 -10.70 -8.61
CA LEU A 280 6.11 -11.43 -7.76
C LEU A 280 4.67 -11.34 -8.27
N HIS A 281 4.46 -11.10 -9.58
CA HIS A 281 3.12 -10.95 -10.16
C HIS A 281 2.34 -12.28 -10.25
N MET A 282 3.05 -13.40 -10.30
CA MET A 282 2.47 -14.74 -10.17
C MET A 282 2.84 -15.30 -8.80
N TRP A 283 1.87 -15.81 -8.07
CA TRP A 283 2.06 -16.43 -6.77
C TRP A 283 1.40 -17.80 -6.75
N ASP A 284 1.93 -18.72 -5.97
CA ASP A 284 1.28 -19.99 -5.71
C ASP A 284 0.17 -19.79 -4.69
N GLN A 285 -1.03 -20.24 -5.01
CA GLN A 285 -2.16 -20.25 -4.08
C GLN A 285 -1.89 -21.30 -3.02
N HIS A 286 -1.80 -20.91 -1.75
CA HIS A 286 -1.86 -21.87 -0.66
C HIS A 286 -3.30 -22.34 -0.46
N GLN A 287 -3.46 -23.66 -0.25
CA GLN A 287 -4.76 -24.31 -0.10
C GLN A 287 -5.34 -24.17 1.31
N ASP A 288 -4.56 -23.69 2.29
CA ASP A 288 -4.87 -23.75 3.71
C ASP A 288 -5.94 -22.75 4.21
N GLY A 289 -6.53 -21.94 3.35
CA GLY A 289 -7.57 -20.97 3.70
C GLY A 289 -8.96 -21.29 3.15
N ARG A 290 -9.20 -22.49 2.61
CA ARG A 290 -10.44 -22.84 1.91
C ARG A 290 -11.25 -23.98 2.54
N ASN A 291 -10.97 -24.34 3.79
CA ASN A 291 -11.79 -25.30 4.54
C ASN A 291 -12.69 -24.58 5.53
#